data_6c200ec4376cd754fc84a2f8a696a71e
#
_entry.id   6c200ec4376cd754fc84a2f8a696a71e
#
_cell.length_a   1.000
_cell.length_b   1.000
_cell.length_c   1.000
_cell.angle_alpha   90.00
_cell.angle_beta   90.00
_cell.angle_gamma   90.00
#
_symmetry.space_group_name_H-M   'P 1'
#
loop_
_entity.id
_entity.type
_entity.pdbx_description
1 polymer ?
#
loop_
_entity_poly.entity_id
_entity_poly.type
_entity_poly.pdbx_seq_one_letter_code
_entity_poly.pdbx_strand_id
1 'polypeptide(L)'
;MIRVNQVKLLVSHSEADLRKKTAKMMGVSADQIQSVELVRQSLDARKKPDLYYLYALDVAVAGKEAAIVKRARSVNVQIRKEEAYRLPDPGIEPLRERPVIVGFGPAGMFCGLMLARAGYRPLILERGLDADSRAKAVARYWTDGTLDPECNVQFGEGGAGTFSDGKLNTLVKDPSGRNKEVLKILAQAGADPAITYVNKPHVGTDVLRTVVKNIRSEIESLGGEVRFGCRLEDFETQNGHLCSIRVSARKGTSEAGRTVEEIPASALVLAIGHSARDTFAMLAEKPLDMQAKAFAVGLRIQHPQT
;
A
#
# COMPACT_ATOMS: atom_id res chain seq x y z
N MET A 1 -14.93 22.80 -0.47
CA MET A 1 -14.11 22.88 -1.70
C MET A 1 -14.93 22.52 -2.94
N ILE A 2 -14.55 23.05 -4.07
CA ILE A 2 -15.18 22.78 -5.36
C ILE A 2 -14.32 21.81 -6.16
N ARG A 3 -14.87 20.68 -6.60
CA ARG A 3 -14.24 19.77 -7.55
C ARG A 3 -14.40 20.31 -8.97
N VAL A 4 -13.28 20.52 -9.67
CA VAL A 4 -13.23 20.94 -11.08
C VAL A 4 -12.58 19.84 -11.91
N ASN A 5 -13.37 19.19 -12.75
CA ASN A 5 -12.92 18.11 -13.61
C ASN A 5 -12.62 18.60 -15.02
N GLN A 6 -11.88 17.80 -15.80
CA GLN A 6 -11.62 18.03 -17.22
C GLN A 6 -10.90 19.37 -17.51
N VAL A 7 -10.02 19.82 -16.60
CA VAL A 7 -9.18 20.98 -16.84
C VAL A 7 -8.06 20.57 -17.79
N LYS A 8 -8.17 20.96 -19.08
CA LYS A 8 -7.25 20.55 -20.14
C LYS A 8 -6.29 21.69 -20.47
N LEU A 9 -4.97 21.41 -20.43
CA LEU A 9 -3.88 22.34 -20.73
C LEU A 9 -2.75 21.62 -21.48
N LEU A 10 -1.99 22.35 -22.29
CA LEU A 10 -0.76 21.83 -22.91
C LEU A 10 0.22 21.37 -21.83
N VAL A 11 1.05 20.37 -22.11
CA VAL A 11 2.05 19.87 -21.15
C VAL A 11 3.06 20.93 -20.73
N SER A 12 3.27 21.95 -21.55
CA SER A 12 4.16 23.10 -21.29
C SER A 12 3.54 24.23 -20.48
N HIS A 13 2.30 24.07 -19.97
CA HIS A 13 1.62 25.15 -19.21
C HIS A 13 2.31 25.44 -17.89
N SER A 14 2.14 26.65 -17.41
CA SER A 14 2.55 27.08 -16.07
C SER A 14 1.45 26.85 -15.02
N GLU A 15 1.81 26.92 -13.73
CA GLU A 15 0.85 26.92 -12.62
C GLU A 15 -0.15 28.07 -12.72
N ALA A 16 0.31 29.23 -13.19
CA ALA A 16 -0.55 30.40 -13.42
C ALA A 16 -1.61 30.11 -14.50
N ASP A 17 -1.26 29.37 -15.56
CA ASP A 17 -2.21 28.97 -16.60
C ASP A 17 -3.25 27.99 -16.06
N LEU A 18 -2.83 27.04 -15.19
CA LEU A 18 -3.72 26.11 -14.53
C LEU A 18 -4.74 26.87 -13.67
N ARG A 19 -4.26 27.80 -12.84
CA ARG A 19 -5.10 28.65 -11.96
C ARG A 19 -6.07 29.50 -12.79
N LYS A 20 -5.59 30.17 -13.85
CA LYS A 20 -6.40 31.00 -14.75
C LYS A 20 -7.48 30.17 -15.49
N LYS A 21 -7.12 29.00 -16.01
CA LYS A 21 -8.07 28.10 -16.67
C LYS A 21 -9.16 27.63 -15.72
N THR A 22 -8.75 27.25 -14.51
CA THR A 22 -9.66 26.77 -13.43
C THR A 22 -10.64 27.88 -13.04
N ALA A 23 -10.14 29.10 -12.80
CA ALA A 23 -10.97 30.27 -12.50
C ALA A 23 -12.01 30.54 -13.60
N LYS A 24 -11.59 30.49 -14.86
CA LYS A 24 -12.48 30.63 -16.01
C LYS A 24 -13.60 29.58 -16.02
N MET A 25 -13.27 28.32 -15.72
CA MET A 25 -14.26 27.24 -15.69
C MET A 25 -15.27 27.41 -14.56
N MET A 26 -14.87 27.96 -13.42
CA MET A 26 -15.74 28.27 -12.27
C MET A 26 -16.51 29.60 -12.42
N GLY A 27 -16.15 30.44 -13.39
CA GLY A 27 -16.72 31.78 -13.54
C GLY A 27 -16.37 32.74 -12.39
N VAL A 28 -15.10 32.65 -11.88
CA VAL A 28 -14.55 33.50 -10.83
C VAL A 28 -13.25 34.16 -11.31
N SER A 29 -12.78 35.19 -10.60
CA SER A 29 -11.43 35.75 -10.84
C SER A 29 -10.37 34.80 -10.24
N ALA A 30 -9.15 34.83 -10.78
CA ALA A 30 -8.05 34.01 -10.28
C ALA A 30 -7.68 34.34 -8.82
N ASP A 31 -7.86 35.60 -8.41
CA ASP A 31 -7.58 36.04 -7.03
C ASP A 31 -8.55 35.47 -6.00
N GLN A 32 -9.75 35.08 -6.41
CA GLN A 32 -10.72 34.44 -5.53
C GLN A 32 -10.34 32.98 -5.19
N ILE A 33 -9.41 32.37 -5.94
CA ILE A 33 -8.92 31.03 -5.65
C ILE A 33 -7.90 31.12 -4.51
N GLN A 34 -8.18 30.45 -3.41
CA GLN A 34 -7.30 30.39 -2.22
C GLN A 34 -6.28 29.27 -2.34
N SER A 35 -6.72 28.06 -2.72
CA SER A 35 -5.84 26.91 -2.96
C SER A 35 -6.34 26.04 -4.10
N VAL A 36 -5.41 25.31 -4.73
CA VAL A 36 -5.68 24.31 -5.75
C VAL A 36 -4.95 23.03 -5.37
N GLU A 37 -5.69 21.95 -5.17
CA GLU A 37 -5.15 20.62 -4.89
C GLU A 37 -5.31 19.74 -6.14
N LEU A 38 -4.22 19.09 -6.57
CA LEU A 38 -4.25 18.11 -7.65
C LEU A 38 -4.89 16.81 -7.14
N VAL A 39 -6.00 16.41 -7.74
CA VAL A 39 -6.70 15.16 -7.40
C VAL A 39 -6.37 14.07 -8.41
N ARG A 40 -6.24 14.46 -9.68
CA ARG A 40 -5.86 13.57 -10.76
C ARG A 40 -5.18 14.34 -11.88
N GLN A 41 -4.11 13.76 -12.43
CA GLN A 41 -3.44 14.20 -13.64
C GLN A 41 -3.32 13.02 -14.60
N SER A 42 -3.74 13.19 -15.84
CA SER A 42 -3.57 12.19 -16.87
C SER A 42 -3.09 12.84 -18.18
N LEU A 43 -2.27 12.10 -18.94
CA LEU A 43 -1.78 12.56 -20.24
C LEU A 43 -2.81 12.23 -21.33
N ASP A 44 -3.18 13.23 -22.13
CA ASP A 44 -3.98 13.08 -23.35
C ASP A 44 -3.07 13.28 -24.57
N ALA A 45 -2.66 12.17 -25.18
CA ALA A 45 -1.79 12.14 -26.36
C ALA A 45 -2.53 11.71 -27.65
N ARG A 46 -3.86 11.83 -27.69
CA ARG A 46 -4.68 11.39 -28.86
C ARG A 46 -4.54 12.26 -30.09
N LYS A 47 -4.13 13.51 -29.92
CA LYS A 47 -3.99 14.48 -31.01
C LYS A 47 -2.54 14.97 -31.12
N LYS A 48 -1.64 14.11 -31.58
CA LYS A 48 -0.24 14.47 -31.86
C LYS A 48 -0.16 15.54 -32.98
N PRO A 49 0.80 16.48 -32.92
CA PRO A 49 1.91 16.56 -31.94
C PRO A 49 1.53 17.18 -30.58
N ASP A 50 0.35 17.75 -30.44
CA ASP A 50 -0.05 18.43 -29.20
C ASP A 50 -0.35 17.43 -28.09
N LEU A 51 0.38 17.54 -26.99
CA LEU A 51 0.18 16.77 -25.79
C LEU A 51 -0.48 17.64 -24.72
N TYR A 52 -1.46 17.08 -24.03
CA TYR A 52 -2.20 17.79 -23.00
C TYR A 52 -2.19 17.03 -21.70
N TYR A 53 -2.13 17.75 -20.59
CA TYR A 53 -2.58 17.22 -19.30
C TYR A 53 -4.07 17.48 -19.10
N LEU A 54 -4.71 16.50 -18.50
CA LEU A 54 -6.11 16.55 -18.11
C LEU A 54 -6.17 16.39 -16.58
N TYR A 55 -6.67 17.42 -15.91
CA TYR A 55 -6.72 17.49 -14.46
C TYR A 55 -8.11 17.32 -13.90
N ALA A 56 -8.20 16.72 -12.69
CA ALA A 56 -9.24 16.95 -11.72
C ALA A 56 -8.62 17.67 -10.52
N LEU A 57 -9.26 18.74 -10.07
CA LEU A 57 -8.74 19.63 -9.04
C LEU A 57 -9.77 19.81 -7.94
N ASP A 58 -9.31 19.94 -6.68
CA ASP A 58 -10.09 20.46 -5.58
C ASP A 58 -9.67 21.90 -5.29
N VAL A 59 -10.61 22.82 -5.29
CA VAL A 59 -10.34 24.26 -5.25
C VAL A 59 -11.05 24.88 -4.06
N ALA A 60 -10.28 25.53 -3.20
CA ALA A 60 -10.83 26.42 -2.20
C ALA A 60 -10.98 27.84 -2.78
N VAL A 61 -12.12 28.47 -2.56
CA VAL A 61 -12.42 29.79 -3.08
C VAL A 61 -12.97 30.71 -2.00
N ALA A 62 -12.73 32.01 -2.17
CA ALA A 62 -13.41 33.01 -1.38
C ALA A 62 -14.88 33.11 -1.79
N GLY A 63 -15.80 33.04 -0.82
CA GLY A 63 -17.23 33.19 -1.03
C GLY A 63 -18.03 31.88 -0.89
N LYS A 64 -19.32 31.95 -1.30
CA LYS A 64 -20.24 30.80 -1.18
C LYS A 64 -20.04 29.81 -2.31
N GLU A 65 -19.41 28.68 -2.04
CA GLU A 65 -19.10 27.62 -3.02
C GLU A 65 -20.34 27.15 -3.79
N ALA A 66 -21.49 26.95 -3.12
CA ALA A 66 -22.74 26.53 -3.76
C ALA A 66 -23.23 27.55 -4.81
N ALA A 67 -23.06 28.84 -4.57
CA ALA A 67 -23.44 29.88 -5.52
C ALA A 67 -22.52 29.86 -6.75
N ILE A 68 -21.22 29.64 -6.56
CA ILE A 68 -20.22 29.53 -7.63
C ILE A 68 -20.56 28.32 -8.51
N VAL A 69 -20.80 27.14 -7.92
CA VAL A 69 -21.15 25.92 -8.66
C VAL A 69 -22.45 26.11 -9.46
N LYS A 70 -23.46 26.71 -8.84
CA LYS A 70 -24.73 27.01 -9.53
C LYS A 70 -24.54 27.96 -10.71
N ARG A 71 -23.70 28.97 -10.56
CA ARG A 71 -23.40 29.96 -11.61
C ARG A 71 -22.56 29.37 -12.76
N ALA A 72 -21.64 28.46 -12.45
CA ALA A 72 -20.79 27.82 -13.44
C ALA A 72 -21.59 27.00 -14.48
N ARG A 73 -22.76 26.50 -14.13
CA ARG A 73 -23.67 25.72 -15.00
C ARG A 73 -22.96 24.60 -15.76
N SER A 74 -21.99 23.94 -15.11
CA SER A 74 -21.14 22.93 -15.74
C SER A 74 -21.14 21.66 -14.91
N VAL A 75 -21.30 20.52 -15.56
CA VAL A 75 -21.17 19.19 -14.94
C VAL A 75 -19.76 18.91 -14.43
N ASN A 76 -18.77 19.64 -14.92
CA ASN A 76 -17.39 19.53 -14.50
C ASN A 76 -17.06 20.37 -13.24
N VAL A 77 -17.98 21.19 -12.74
CA VAL A 77 -17.81 22.03 -11.56
C VAL A 77 -18.86 21.61 -10.52
N GLN A 78 -18.42 20.99 -9.46
CA GLN A 78 -19.30 20.38 -8.46
C GLN A 78 -18.78 20.64 -7.04
N ILE A 79 -19.67 20.58 -6.05
CA ILE A 79 -19.24 20.52 -4.65
C ILE A 79 -18.49 19.19 -4.43
N ARG A 80 -17.35 19.26 -3.78
CA ARG A 80 -16.59 18.05 -3.37
C ARG A 80 -17.45 17.20 -2.44
N LYS A 81 -17.63 15.92 -2.80
CA LYS A 81 -18.40 14.93 -2.01
C LYS A 81 -17.50 13.87 -1.37
N GLU A 82 -16.21 13.90 -1.70
CA GLU A 82 -15.26 12.88 -1.27
C GLU A 82 -14.89 13.09 0.21
N GLU A 83 -15.06 12.06 0.99
CA GLU A 83 -14.61 12.02 2.37
C GLU A 83 -13.23 11.37 2.46
N ALA A 84 -12.43 11.80 3.43
CA ALA A 84 -11.17 11.13 3.73
C ALA A 84 -11.47 9.75 4.34
N TYR A 85 -10.63 8.76 4.01
CA TYR A 85 -10.70 7.46 4.69
C TYR A 85 -10.53 7.65 6.20
N ARG A 86 -11.35 6.95 6.96
CA ARG A 86 -11.22 6.85 8.41
C ARG A 86 -11.14 5.39 8.80
N LEU A 87 -10.17 5.06 9.67
CA LEU A 87 -10.14 3.76 10.29
C LEU A 87 -11.41 3.59 11.14
N PRO A 88 -12.07 2.44 11.11
CA PRO A 88 -13.18 2.17 12.02
C PRO A 88 -12.78 2.39 13.47
N ASP A 89 -13.72 2.85 14.29
CA ASP A 89 -13.49 2.98 15.72
C ASP A 89 -13.18 1.61 16.33
N PRO A 90 -12.30 1.54 17.35
CA PRO A 90 -11.98 0.28 18.00
C PRO A 90 -13.23 -0.30 18.68
N GLY A 91 -13.28 -1.64 18.76
CA GLY A 91 -14.29 -2.34 19.55
C GLY A 91 -14.15 -2.07 21.05
N ILE A 92 -15.15 -2.50 21.80
CA ILE A 92 -15.20 -2.34 23.28
C ILE A 92 -14.61 -3.53 24.02
N GLU A 93 -14.36 -4.64 23.34
CA GLU A 93 -13.77 -5.83 23.95
C GLU A 93 -12.25 -5.64 24.13
N PRO A 94 -11.72 -5.83 25.36
CA PRO A 94 -10.29 -5.71 25.58
C PRO A 94 -9.55 -6.89 24.94
N LEU A 95 -8.51 -6.60 24.17
CA LEU A 95 -7.55 -7.61 23.74
C LEU A 95 -6.64 -7.95 24.92
N ARG A 96 -6.56 -9.24 25.30
CA ARG A 96 -5.67 -9.72 26.36
C ARG A 96 -4.22 -9.66 25.90
N GLU A 97 -3.99 -10.06 24.67
CA GLU A 97 -2.68 -10.10 24.02
C GLU A 97 -2.62 -9.12 22.84
N ARG A 98 -1.44 -8.66 22.49
CA ARG A 98 -1.27 -7.83 21.32
C ARG A 98 -1.61 -8.61 20.04
N PRO A 99 -2.22 -7.97 19.01
CA PRO A 99 -2.53 -8.66 17.77
C PRO A 99 -1.24 -9.12 17.08
N VAL A 100 -1.27 -10.35 16.54
CA VAL A 100 -0.16 -10.91 15.75
C VAL A 100 -0.50 -10.87 14.27
N ILE A 101 0.47 -10.45 13.47
CA ILE A 101 0.36 -10.40 12.00
C ILE A 101 1.45 -11.28 11.41
N VAL A 102 1.10 -12.22 10.55
CA VAL A 102 2.04 -13.11 9.86
C VAL A 102 2.20 -12.65 8.42
N GLY A 103 3.44 -12.26 8.08
CA GLY A 103 3.83 -11.68 6.80
C GLY A 103 3.96 -10.15 6.86
N PHE A 104 5.08 -9.62 6.35
CA PHE A 104 5.34 -8.19 6.22
C PHE A 104 5.39 -7.74 4.76
N GLY A 105 4.55 -8.36 3.93
CA GLY A 105 4.19 -7.85 2.60
C GLY A 105 3.21 -6.68 2.70
N PRO A 106 2.70 -6.14 1.57
CA PRO A 106 1.82 -4.97 1.60
C PRO A 106 0.63 -5.10 2.55
N ALA A 107 -0.05 -6.25 2.58
CA ALA A 107 -1.21 -6.46 3.45
C ALA A 107 -0.83 -6.38 4.94
N GLY A 108 0.22 -7.12 5.35
CA GLY A 108 0.67 -7.12 6.75
C GLY A 108 1.27 -5.79 7.17
N MET A 109 2.02 -5.13 6.30
CA MET A 109 2.63 -3.83 6.54
C MET A 109 1.56 -2.75 6.81
N PHE A 110 0.55 -2.62 5.95
CA PHE A 110 -0.53 -1.66 6.17
C PHE A 110 -1.43 -2.04 7.34
N CYS A 111 -1.71 -3.32 7.56
CA CYS A 111 -2.41 -3.79 8.75
C CYS A 111 -1.65 -3.39 10.01
N GLY A 112 -0.35 -3.69 10.09
CA GLY A 112 0.51 -3.35 11.20
C GLY A 112 0.57 -1.85 11.47
N LEU A 113 0.75 -1.04 10.42
CA LEU A 113 0.78 0.41 10.54
C LEU A 113 -0.54 0.97 11.09
N MET A 114 -1.67 0.53 10.54
CA MET A 114 -2.98 1.03 10.98
C MET A 114 -3.29 0.62 12.42
N LEU A 115 -2.95 -0.61 12.82
CA LEU A 115 -3.08 -1.06 14.20
C LEU A 115 -2.13 -0.30 15.14
N ALA A 116 -0.89 -0.04 14.73
CA ALA A 116 0.06 0.74 15.52
C ALA A 116 -0.42 2.18 15.72
N ARG A 117 -0.91 2.84 14.67
CA ARG A 117 -1.53 4.17 14.74
C ARG A 117 -2.78 4.21 15.63
N ALA A 118 -3.50 3.10 15.73
CA ALA A 118 -4.63 2.92 16.64
C ALA A 118 -4.23 2.52 18.08
N GLY A 119 -2.92 2.40 18.38
CA GLY A 119 -2.40 2.10 19.72
C GLY A 119 -2.35 0.62 20.13
N TYR A 120 -2.58 -0.32 19.21
CA TYR A 120 -2.61 -1.76 19.50
C TYR A 120 -1.25 -2.43 19.68
N ARG A 121 -0.14 -1.80 19.30
CA ARG A 121 1.23 -2.32 19.40
C ARG A 121 1.39 -3.73 18.82
N PRO A 122 1.12 -3.96 17.51
CA PRO A 122 1.11 -5.28 16.92
C PRO A 122 2.48 -5.97 16.95
N LEU A 123 2.49 -7.30 17.01
CA LEU A 123 3.64 -8.14 16.69
C LEU A 123 3.54 -8.61 15.25
N ILE A 124 4.54 -8.31 14.44
CA ILE A 124 4.59 -8.72 13.04
C ILE A 124 5.70 -9.75 12.86
N LEU A 125 5.38 -10.89 12.26
CA LEU A 125 6.31 -11.98 11.99
C LEU A 125 6.54 -12.09 10.49
N GLU A 126 7.78 -11.88 10.06
CA GLU A 126 8.17 -12.05 8.66
C GLU A 126 9.16 -13.22 8.55
N ARG A 127 8.85 -14.20 7.67
CA ARG A 127 9.69 -15.39 7.49
C ARG A 127 11.04 -15.08 6.87
N GLY A 128 11.08 -14.10 5.96
CA GLY A 128 12.32 -13.63 5.36
C GLY A 128 13.04 -12.59 6.20
N LEU A 129 14.06 -11.98 5.62
CA LEU A 129 14.92 -11.00 6.29
C LEU A 129 14.45 -9.57 5.96
N ASP A 130 15.06 -8.60 6.68
CA ASP A 130 14.91 -7.17 6.41
C ASP A 130 15.33 -6.81 4.97
N ALA A 131 14.91 -5.62 4.50
CA ALA A 131 15.06 -5.21 3.11
C ALA A 131 16.53 -5.22 2.61
N ASP A 132 17.48 -4.88 3.46
CA ASP A 132 18.90 -4.83 3.08
C ASP A 132 19.51 -6.23 3.00
N SER A 133 19.24 -7.08 3.98
CA SER A 133 19.66 -8.49 4.00
C SER A 133 18.99 -9.28 2.89
N ARG A 134 17.71 -9.03 2.63
CA ARG A 134 16.95 -9.62 1.54
C ARG A 134 17.54 -9.25 0.17
N ALA A 135 17.93 -7.97 -0.03
CA ALA A 135 18.55 -7.54 -1.28
C ALA A 135 19.85 -8.31 -1.56
N LYS A 136 20.65 -8.58 -0.52
CA LYS A 136 21.87 -9.42 -0.63
C LYS A 136 21.54 -10.87 -1.01
N ALA A 137 20.51 -11.46 -0.39
CA ALA A 137 20.09 -12.83 -0.69
C ALA A 137 19.59 -12.95 -2.15
N VAL A 138 18.80 -11.99 -2.62
CA VAL A 138 18.32 -11.95 -4.01
C VAL A 138 19.47 -11.73 -5.00
N ALA A 139 20.42 -10.82 -4.70
CA ALA A 139 21.58 -10.60 -5.55
C ALA A 139 22.46 -11.87 -5.64
N ARG A 140 22.69 -12.59 -4.54
CA ARG A 140 23.40 -13.86 -4.54
C ARG A 140 22.71 -14.89 -5.45
N TYR A 141 21.39 -15.04 -5.34
CA TYR A 141 20.65 -15.94 -6.21
C TYR A 141 20.83 -15.62 -7.70
N TRP A 142 20.81 -14.35 -8.07
CA TRP A 142 21.03 -13.94 -9.47
C TRP A 142 22.49 -14.12 -9.93
N THR A 143 23.44 -14.14 -9.01
CA THR A 143 24.87 -14.27 -9.34
C THR A 143 25.33 -15.72 -9.46
N ASP A 144 24.95 -16.58 -8.52
CA ASP A 144 25.47 -17.94 -8.40
C ASP A 144 24.37 -19.03 -8.33
N GLY A 145 23.11 -18.65 -8.42
CA GLY A 145 21.99 -19.58 -8.36
C GLY A 145 21.64 -20.07 -6.96
N THR A 146 22.29 -19.58 -5.90
CA THR A 146 22.04 -20.00 -4.52
C THR A 146 20.72 -19.42 -4.01
N LEU A 147 19.68 -20.24 -4.00
CA LEU A 147 18.34 -19.83 -3.49
C LEU A 147 18.28 -20.01 -1.97
N ASP A 148 17.88 -18.94 -1.27
CA ASP A 148 17.40 -19.04 0.10
C ASP A 148 15.86 -19.25 0.07
N PRO A 149 15.33 -20.41 0.47
CA PRO A 149 13.89 -20.71 0.38
C PRO A 149 13.04 -19.82 1.29
N GLU A 150 13.61 -19.27 2.34
CA GLU A 150 12.91 -18.40 3.30
C GLU A 150 13.12 -16.90 3.01
N CYS A 151 14.11 -16.51 2.19
CA CYS A 151 14.43 -15.12 1.90
C CYS A 151 14.82 -14.92 0.43
N ASN A 152 13.87 -14.46 -0.38
CA ASN A 152 14.03 -14.37 -1.84
C ASN A 152 13.07 -13.32 -2.43
N VAL A 153 12.80 -13.38 -3.74
CA VAL A 153 11.85 -12.44 -4.40
C VAL A 153 10.41 -12.59 -3.93
N GLN A 154 10.04 -13.66 -3.25
CA GLN A 154 8.69 -13.93 -2.74
C GLN A 154 8.54 -13.58 -1.26
N PHE A 155 9.58 -13.83 -0.46
CA PHE A 155 9.58 -13.70 1.00
C PHE A 155 10.60 -12.67 1.48
N GLY A 156 10.24 -11.95 2.53
CA GLY A 156 11.03 -10.90 3.16
C GLY A 156 10.31 -9.57 3.20
N GLU A 157 10.90 -8.61 3.88
CA GLU A 157 10.35 -7.28 4.12
C GLU A 157 9.82 -6.62 2.86
N GLY A 158 8.57 -6.15 2.90
CA GLY A 158 7.85 -5.51 1.80
C GLY A 158 7.21 -6.48 0.81
N GLY A 159 7.39 -7.82 0.99
CA GLY A 159 6.81 -8.85 0.14
C GLY A 159 7.30 -8.82 -1.31
N ALA A 160 6.62 -9.52 -2.23
CA ALA A 160 7.01 -9.62 -3.63
C ALA A 160 7.05 -8.26 -4.36
N GLY A 161 6.30 -7.27 -3.89
CA GLY A 161 6.24 -5.93 -4.48
C GLY A 161 7.58 -5.20 -4.47
N THR A 162 8.42 -5.41 -3.47
CA THR A 162 9.73 -4.75 -3.31
C THR A 162 10.73 -5.09 -4.44
N PHE A 163 10.53 -6.20 -5.14
CA PHE A 163 11.36 -6.63 -6.28
C PHE A 163 10.57 -6.73 -7.58
N SER A 164 9.40 -6.08 -7.65
CA SER A 164 8.58 -5.96 -8.86
C SER A 164 8.96 -4.70 -9.66
N ASP A 165 8.21 -4.42 -10.73
CA ASP A 165 8.39 -3.21 -11.53
C ASP A 165 7.81 -1.92 -10.89
N GLY A 166 7.34 -1.97 -9.65
CA GLY A 166 6.90 -0.80 -8.88
C GLY A 166 5.60 -0.14 -9.34
N LYS A 167 4.85 -0.78 -10.22
CA LYS A 167 3.55 -0.26 -10.68
C LYS A 167 2.49 -0.40 -9.58
N LEU A 168 1.82 0.69 -9.27
CA LEU A 168 0.75 0.76 -8.26
C LEU A 168 -0.64 0.82 -8.93
N ASN A 169 -0.82 0.08 -10.02
CA ASN A 169 -2.09 0.09 -10.77
C ASN A 169 -3.09 -0.88 -10.15
N THR A 170 -4.33 -0.42 -10.00
CA THR A 170 -5.45 -1.27 -9.60
C THR A 170 -6.69 -0.94 -10.42
N LEU A 171 -7.51 -1.96 -10.70
CA LEU A 171 -8.84 -1.81 -11.31
C LEU A 171 -9.94 -1.82 -10.24
N VAL A 172 -9.59 -1.94 -8.97
CA VAL A 172 -10.55 -1.96 -7.86
C VAL A 172 -11.19 -0.58 -7.73
N LYS A 173 -12.53 -0.55 -7.72
CA LYS A 173 -13.29 0.65 -7.35
C LYS A 173 -13.13 0.85 -5.83
N ASP A 174 -12.80 2.08 -5.44
CA ASP A 174 -12.52 2.43 -4.04
C ASP A 174 -13.49 3.52 -3.54
N PRO A 175 -14.74 3.16 -3.24
CA PRO A 175 -15.72 4.13 -2.76
C PRO A 175 -15.38 4.67 -1.36
N SER A 176 -14.58 3.95 -0.58
CA SER A 176 -14.18 4.31 0.79
C SER A 176 -12.84 5.05 0.89
N GLY A 177 -12.14 5.30 -0.23
CA GLY A 177 -10.89 6.08 -0.26
C GLY A 177 -9.64 5.36 0.26
N ARG A 178 -9.68 4.02 0.41
CA ARG A 178 -8.55 3.21 0.93
C ARG A 178 -7.32 3.28 0.04
N ASN A 179 -7.50 3.14 -1.28
CA ASN A 179 -6.39 3.23 -2.23
C ASN A 179 -5.71 4.60 -2.17
N LYS A 180 -6.51 5.66 -2.02
CA LYS A 180 -5.99 7.03 -1.89
C LYS A 180 -5.20 7.20 -0.59
N GLU A 181 -5.66 6.59 0.50
CA GLU A 181 -4.95 6.61 1.78
C GLU A 181 -3.63 5.83 1.69
N VAL A 182 -3.61 4.66 1.05
CA VAL A 182 -2.39 3.90 0.79
C VAL A 182 -1.37 4.74 0.02
N LEU A 183 -1.76 5.44 -1.05
CA LEU A 183 -0.86 6.31 -1.81
C LEU A 183 -0.31 7.47 -0.97
N LYS A 184 -1.14 8.06 -0.10
CA LYS A 184 -0.69 9.11 0.83
C LYS A 184 0.35 8.57 1.83
N ILE A 185 0.10 7.40 2.41
CA ILE A 185 1.03 6.75 3.34
C ILE A 185 2.37 6.48 2.64
N LEU A 186 2.34 5.95 1.42
CA LEU A 186 3.57 5.72 0.65
C LEU A 186 4.33 7.03 0.38
N ALA A 187 3.62 8.11 0.04
CA ALA A 187 4.23 9.43 -0.15
C ALA A 187 4.82 9.98 1.16
N GLN A 188 4.11 9.86 2.27
CA GLN A 188 4.60 10.24 3.60
C GLN A 188 5.84 9.43 4.02
N ALA A 189 5.90 8.18 3.60
CA ALA A 189 7.03 7.29 3.86
C ALA A 189 8.23 7.51 2.90
N GLY A 190 8.15 8.46 1.96
CA GLY A 190 9.27 8.87 1.10
C GLY A 190 9.13 8.57 -0.39
N ALA A 191 7.96 8.12 -0.86
CA ALA A 191 7.69 8.07 -2.28
C ALA A 191 7.39 9.48 -2.84
N ASP A 192 7.54 9.67 -4.16
CA ASP A 192 7.20 10.93 -4.82
C ASP A 192 5.72 11.29 -4.53
N PRO A 193 5.42 12.47 -3.96
CA PRO A 193 4.04 12.92 -3.74
C PRO A 193 3.15 12.89 -4.99
N ALA A 194 3.72 12.94 -6.17
CA ALA A 194 3.01 12.85 -7.44
C ALA A 194 2.21 11.55 -7.60
N ILE A 195 2.61 10.47 -6.91
CA ILE A 195 1.84 9.20 -6.93
C ILE A 195 0.40 9.35 -6.45
N THR A 196 0.12 10.37 -5.64
CA THR A 196 -1.23 10.61 -5.08
C THR A 196 -2.22 11.15 -6.11
N TYR A 197 -1.75 11.70 -7.23
CA TYR A 197 -2.61 12.31 -8.25
C TYR A 197 -2.29 11.89 -9.70
N VAL A 198 -1.10 11.37 -9.98
CA VAL A 198 -0.75 10.92 -11.34
C VAL A 198 -1.51 9.63 -11.67
N ASN A 199 -2.08 9.57 -12.87
CA ASN A 199 -2.74 8.37 -13.36
C ASN A 199 -1.70 7.27 -13.64
N LYS A 200 -1.92 6.06 -13.12
CA LYS A 200 -0.99 4.93 -13.15
C LYS A 200 0.33 5.24 -12.43
N PRO A 201 0.28 5.46 -11.12
CA PRO A 201 1.47 5.78 -10.34
C PRO A 201 2.48 4.63 -10.35
N HIS A 202 3.75 5.01 -10.23
CA HIS A 202 4.90 4.11 -10.20
C HIS A 202 5.86 4.53 -9.10
N VAL A 203 6.34 3.57 -8.31
CA VAL A 203 7.40 3.79 -7.32
C VAL A 203 8.56 2.85 -7.65
N GLY A 204 9.73 3.39 -7.95
CA GLY A 204 10.93 2.59 -8.23
C GLY A 204 11.28 1.66 -7.07
N THR A 205 11.87 0.52 -7.38
CA THR A 205 12.21 -0.50 -6.37
C THR A 205 13.22 -0.03 -5.33
N ASP A 206 14.12 0.87 -5.70
CA ASP A 206 15.06 1.55 -4.83
C ASP A 206 14.34 2.44 -3.80
N VAL A 207 13.42 3.28 -4.28
CA VAL A 207 12.58 4.14 -3.43
C VAL A 207 11.67 3.29 -2.56
N LEU A 208 11.08 2.23 -3.11
CA LEU A 208 10.15 1.36 -2.38
C LEU A 208 10.82 0.68 -1.19
N ARG A 209 12.10 0.30 -1.29
CA ARG A 209 12.86 -0.24 -0.13
C ARG A 209 12.96 0.78 1.00
N THR A 210 13.24 2.05 0.68
CA THR A 210 13.26 3.12 1.67
C THR A 210 11.89 3.35 2.30
N VAL A 211 10.85 3.38 1.49
CA VAL A 211 9.45 3.53 1.94
C VAL A 211 9.06 2.44 2.93
N VAL A 212 9.37 1.18 2.62
CA VAL A 212 9.06 0.03 3.48
C VAL A 212 9.77 0.12 4.82
N LYS A 213 11.07 0.49 4.82
CA LYS A 213 11.87 0.70 6.05
C LYS A 213 11.30 1.84 6.90
N ASN A 214 10.87 2.93 6.27
CA ASN A 214 10.27 4.06 6.98
C ASN A 214 8.93 3.69 7.62
N ILE A 215 8.09 2.91 6.92
CA ILE A 215 6.83 2.39 7.49
C ILE A 215 7.12 1.47 8.68
N ARG A 216 8.12 0.57 8.59
CA ARG A 216 8.55 -0.25 9.72
C ARG A 216 8.97 0.61 10.90
N SER A 217 9.84 1.59 10.66
CA SER A 217 10.31 2.49 11.73
C SER A 217 9.15 3.24 12.39
N GLU A 218 8.11 3.63 11.65
CA GLU A 218 6.91 4.23 12.23
C GLU A 218 6.16 3.23 13.12
N ILE A 219 5.94 1.99 12.64
CA ILE A 219 5.31 0.92 13.44
C ILE A 219 6.05 0.71 14.75
N GLU A 220 7.38 0.59 14.71
CA GLU A 220 8.24 0.36 15.87
C GLU A 220 8.21 1.56 16.83
N SER A 221 8.24 2.79 16.30
CA SER A 221 8.14 4.02 17.11
C SER A 221 6.81 4.15 17.86
N LEU A 222 5.74 3.54 17.32
CA LEU A 222 4.41 3.47 17.94
C LEU A 222 4.25 2.27 18.89
N GLY A 223 5.34 1.53 19.17
CA GLY A 223 5.35 0.40 20.10
C GLY A 223 4.98 -0.95 19.47
N GLY A 224 4.86 -1.03 18.14
CA GLY A 224 4.81 -2.30 17.43
C GLY A 224 6.18 -2.98 17.40
N GLU A 225 6.22 -4.23 16.96
CA GLU A 225 7.45 -5.01 16.84
C GLU A 225 7.44 -5.79 15.53
N VAL A 226 8.56 -5.79 14.80
CA VAL A 226 8.73 -6.58 13.58
C VAL A 226 9.87 -7.57 13.79
N ARG A 227 9.57 -8.87 13.71
CA ARG A 227 10.55 -9.96 13.81
C ARG A 227 10.79 -10.59 12.46
N PHE A 228 12.02 -10.51 11.98
CA PHE A 228 12.48 -11.16 10.75
C PHE A 228 13.03 -12.56 11.00
N GLY A 229 13.05 -13.39 9.94
CA GLY A 229 13.46 -14.78 10.05
C GLY A 229 12.51 -15.63 10.88
N CYS A 230 11.29 -15.16 11.16
CA CYS A 230 10.30 -15.79 11.99
C CYS A 230 9.14 -16.34 11.15
N ARG A 231 8.97 -17.67 11.16
CA ARG A 231 7.92 -18.37 10.41
C ARG A 231 6.87 -18.92 11.36
N LEU A 232 5.59 -18.74 11.00
CA LEU A 232 4.48 -19.42 11.67
C LEU A 232 4.54 -20.91 11.35
N GLU A 233 4.60 -21.74 12.37
CA GLU A 233 4.59 -23.21 12.26
C GLU A 233 3.21 -23.78 12.54
N ASP A 234 2.50 -23.21 13.53
CA ASP A 234 1.21 -23.71 13.95
C ASP A 234 0.46 -22.68 14.82
N PHE A 235 -0.78 -22.95 15.13
CA PHE A 235 -1.57 -22.21 16.13
C PHE A 235 -2.51 -23.17 16.89
N GLU A 236 -2.85 -22.78 18.11
CA GLU A 236 -3.75 -23.54 18.96
C GLU A 236 -5.03 -22.78 19.26
N THR A 237 -6.14 -23.52 19.24
CA THR A 237 -7.46 -22.97 19.58
C THR A 237 -8.11 -23.84 20.68
N GLN A 238 -8.79 -23.18 21.60
CA GLN A 238 -9.58 -23.83 22.64
C GLN A 238 -10.98 -23.23 22.64
N ASN A 239 -12.00 -24.08 22.56
CA ASN A 239 -13.40 -23.66 22.51
C ASN A 239 -13.69 -22.62 21.41
N GLY A 240 -13.04 -22.75 20.24
CA GLY A 240 -13.18 -21.82 19.12
C GLY A 240 -12.41 -20.51 19.25
N HIS A 241 -11.64 -20.30 20.30
CA HIS A 241 -10.81 -19.13 20.52
C HIS A 241 -9.33 -19.46 20.32
N LEU A 242 -8.61 -18.55 19.66
CA LEU A 242 -7.16 -18.63 19.53
C LEU A 242 -6.52 -18.44 20.91
N CYS A 243 -5.55 -19.32 21.24
CA CYS A 243 -4.84 -19.28 22.53
C CYS A 243 -3.36 -18.97 22.36
N SER A 244 -2.72 -19.60 21.38
CA SER A 244 -1.29 -19.40 21.10
C SER A 244 -0.95 -19.66 19.64
N ILE A 245 0.23 -19.20 19.25
CA ILE A 245 0.89 -19.54 17.99
C ILE A 245 2.25 -20.14 18.29
N ARG A 246 2.69 -21.06 17.44
CA ARG A 246 4.02 -21.61 17.45
C ARG A 246 4.81 -21.06 16.27
N VAL A 247 5.97 -20.48 16.55
CA VAL A 247 6.82 -19.85 15.55
C VAL A 247 8.23 -20.44 15.59
N SER A 248 8.89 -20.51 14.46
CA SER A 248 10.31 -20.83 14.38
C SER A 248 11.11 -19.62 13.96
N ALA A 249 12.15 -19.29 14.71
CA ALA A 249 13.05 -18.19 14.45
C ALA A 249 14.42 -18.67 13.98
N ARG A 250 14.98 -18.04 12.92
CA ARG A 250 16.34 -18.31 12.44
C ARG A 250 17.37 -17.75 13.43
N LYS A 251 18.46 -18.49 13.64
CA LYS A 251 19.65 -17.96 14.31
C LYS A 251 20.58 -17.32 13.28
N GLY A 252 20.53 -16.00 13.16
CA GLY A 252 21.32 -15.27 12.16
C GLY A 252 20.85 -15.53 10.72
N THR A 253 21.78 -15.53 9.76
CA THR A 253 21.52 -15.77 8.33
C THR A 253 21.58 -17.25 7.94
N SER A 254 21.93 -18.14 8.86
CA SER A 254 22.07 -19.59 8.62
C SER A 254 20.71 -20.31 8.74
N GLU A 255 20.46 -21.27 7.86
CA GLU A 255 19.32 -22.21 7.98
C GLU A 255 19.53 -23.27 9.07
N ALA A 256 20.81 -23.49 9.45
CA ALA A 256 21.16 -24.47 10.49
C ALA A 256 20.84 -23.90 11.87
N GLY A 257 19.78 -24.39 12.47
CA GLY A 257 19.36 -24.07 13.83
C GLY A 257 18.25 -23.00 13.89
N ARG A 258 17.03 -23.46 13.91
CA ARG A 258 15.87 -22.64 14.27
C ARG A 258 15.53 -22.88 15.75
N THR A 259 15.12 -21.83 16.44
CA THR A 259 14.49 -21.95 17.77
C THR A 259 13.00 -21.91 17.61
N VAL A 260 12.31 -22.82 18.30
CA VAL A 260 10.84 -22.80 18.34
C VAL A 260 10.40 -22.07 19.60
N GLU A 261 9.43 -21.17 19.45
CA GLU A 261 8.83 -20.38 20.52
C GLU A 261 7.31 -20.50 20.43
N GLU A 262 6.65 -20.59 21.55
CA GLU A 262 5.21 -20.46 21.67
C GLU A 262 4.86 -19.06 22.18
N ILE A 263 3.97 -18.36 21.47
CA ILE A 263 3.57 -16.99 21.78
C ILE A 263 2.07 -16.98 22.07
N PRO A 264 1.63 -16.52 23.25
CA PRO A 264 0.22 -16.30 23.53
C PRO A 264 -0.38 -15.30 22.51
N ALA A 265 -1.54 -15.65 21.97
CA ALA A 265 -2.21 -14.82 20.97
C ALA A 265 -3.72 -15.00 21.04
N SER A 266 -4.46 -13.90 21.01
CA SER A 266 -5.93 -13.89 20.96
C SER A 266 -6.46 -13.39 19.60
N ALA A 267 -5.60 -12.76 18.79
CA ALA A 267 -5.93 -12.30 17.46
C ALA A 267 -4.75 -12.54 16.50
N LEU A 268 -5.01 -13.24 15.40
CA LEU A 268 -4.03 -13.58 14.36
C LEU A 268 -4.51 -13.11 12.99
N VAL A 269 -3.68 -12.31 12.32
CA VAL A 269 -3.90 -11.88 10.94
C VAL A 269 -2.94 -12.64 10.02
N LEU A 270 -3.47 -13.41 9.09
CA LEU A 270 -2.68 -14.12 8.09
C LEU A 270 -2.54 -13.27 6.84
N ALA A 271 -1.36 -12.69 6.63
CA ALA A 271 -1.01 -11.86 5.47
C ALA A 271 0.14 -12.48 4.65
N ILE A 272 0.12 -13.81 4.52
CA ILE A 272 1.22 -14.69 4.07
C ILE A 272 1.48 -14.65 2.55
N GLY A 273 0.65 -13.94 1.77
CA GLY A 273 0.73 -13.94 0.32
C GLY A 273 0.33 -15.29 -0.30
N HIS A 274 0.60 -15.48 -1.59
CA HIS A 274 0.16 -16.66 -2.33
C HIS A 274 1.22 -17.79 -2.38
N SER A 275 2.46 -17.54 -1.96
CA SER A 275 3.58 -18.47 -2.15
C SER A 275 3.90 -19.33 -0.91
N ALA A 276 3.29 -19.06 0.24
CA ALA A 276 3.53 -19.77 1.51
C ALA A 276 2.80 -21.13 1.54
N ARG A 277 3.22 -22.07 0.67
CA ARG A 277 2.56 -23.36 0.49
C ARG A 277 2.57 -24.23 1.75
N ASP A 278 3.66 -24.19 2.50
CA ASP A 278 3.80 -24.86 3.79
C ASP A 278 2.76 -24.36 4.82
N THR A 279 2.58 -23.04 4.90
CA THR A 279 1.55 -22.45 5.77
C THR A 279 0.14 -22.84 5.29
N PHE A 280 -0.11 -22.85 3.96
CA PHE A 280 -1.41 -23.32 3.44
C PHE A 280 -1.64 -24.80 3.76
N ALA A 281 -0.61 -25.65 3.68
CA ALA A 281 -0.73 -27.06 4.04
C ALA A 281 -1.09 -27.22 5.52
N MET A 282 -0.40 -26.51 6.41
CA MET A 282 -0.72 -26.47 7.84
C MET A 282 -2.17 -26.01 8.12
N LEU A 283 -2.61 -24.94 7.43
CA LEU A 283 -3.97 -24.44 7.58
C LEU A 283 -5.03 -25.44 7.11
N ALA A 284 -4.74 -26.19 6.05
CA ALA A 284 -5.65 -27.19 5.51
C ALA A 284 -5.85 -28.41 6.45
N GLU A 285 -4.91 -28.65 7.37
CA GLU A 285 -5.01 -29.69 8.40
C GLU A 285 -5.85 -29.24 9.62
N LYS A 286 -6.20 -27.95 9.69
CA LYS A 286 -7.01 -27.37 10.78
C LYS A 286 -8.50 -27.37 10.41
N PRO A 287 -9.39 -27.32 11.41
CA PRO A 287 -10.84 -27.22 11.18
C PRO A 287 -11.26 -25.82 10.72
N LEU A 288 -10.65 -25.36 9.60
CA LEU A 288 -10.95 -24.07 8.97
C LEU A 288 -11.75 -24.31 7.70
N ASP A 289 -12.77 -23.51 7.46
CA ASP A 289 -13.49 -23.50 6.18
C ASP A 289 -12.62 -22.85 5.10
N MET A 290 -11.97 -23.67 4.29
CA MET A 290 -11.11 -23.25 3.19
C MET A 290 -11.70 -23.68 1.86
N GLN A 291 -11.82 -22.75 0.93
CA GLN A 291 -12.35 -22.99 -0.40
C GLN A 291 -11.30 -22.73 -1.48
N ALA A 292 -11.23 -23.62 -2.46
CA ALA A 292 -10.39 -23.42 -3.63
C ALA A 292 -10.89 -22.23 -4.45
N LYS A 293 -9.99 -21.33 -4.81
CA LYS A 293 -10.28 -20.16 -5.63
C LYS A 293 -9.44 -20.18 -6.90
N ALA A 294 -10.07 -20.05 -8.06
CA ALA A 294 -9.37 -19.90 -9.32
C ALA A 294 -8.52 -18.62 -9.36
N PHE A 295 -7.31 -18.72 -9.90
CA PHE A 295 -6.42 -17.59 -10.13
C PHE A 295 -5.68 -17.76 -11.47
N ALA A 296 -5.19 -16.65 -12.04
CA ALA A 296 -4.46 -16.69 -13.30
C ALA A 296 -3.02 -17.17 -13.08
N VAL A 297 -2.63 -18.20 -13.83
CA VAL A 297 -1.27 -18.76 -13.86
C VAL A 297 -0.74 -18.67 -15.28
N GLY A 298 0.54 -18.34 -15.44
CA GLY A 298 1.19 -18.32 -16.74
C GLY A 298 2.71 -18.31 -16.62
N LEU A 299 3.37 -18.51 -17.74
CA LEU A 299 4.81 -18.45 -17.89
C LEU A 299 5.19 -17.12 -18.57
N ARG A 300 6.33 -16.56 -18.16
CA ARG A 300 6.96 -15.46 -18.85
C ARG A 300 8.13 -15.98 -19.66
N ILE A 301 8.14 -15.71 -20.95
CA ILE A 301 9.23 -16.07 -21.85
C ILE A 301 9.97 -14.79 -22.22
N GLN A 302 11.29 -14.81 -22.15
CA GLN A 302 12.17 -13.76 -22.63
C GLN A 302 13.10 -14.32 -23.69
N HIS A 303 13.30 -13.58 -24.76
CA HIS A 303 14.26 -13.88 -25.83
C HIS A 303 14.88 -12.58 -26.35
N PRO A 304 16.09 -12.63 -26.93
CA PRO A 304 16.67 -11.45 -27.58
C PRO A 304 15.74 -10.92 -28.66
N GLN A 305 15.71 -9.61 -28.79
CA GLN A 305 15.03 -8.96 -29.90
C GLN A 305 16.05 -8.87 -31.03
N THR A 306 15.88 -9.70 -32.06
CA THR A 306 16.69 -9.70 -33.27
C THR A 306 16.16 -8.71 -34.29
#